data_6d71edff585cfbd7b9193c6418fdfa78
#
_entry.id   6d71edff585cfbd7b9193c6418fdfa78
#
_cell.length_a   1.000
_cell.length_b   1.000
_cell.length_c   1.000
_cell.angle_alpha   90.00
_cell.angle_beta   90.00
_cell.angle_gamma   90.00
#
_symmetry.space_group_name_H-M   'P 1'
#
loop_
_entity.id
_entity.type
_entity.pdbx_description
1 polymer ?
#
loop_
_entity_poly.entity_id
_entity_poly.type
_entity_poly.pdbx_seq_one_letter_code
_entity_poly.pdbx_strand_id
1 'polypeptide(L)'
;MKTILFALLTVFAFQLNAQQVENPFHEHLQKLHEKGKFNGTALVIKHDSVILKRAYGVIDKDSSALLQTNTLFRVASLSKAFTAVAIMQQKEQSKLHLDQTIDEILPNFPYKGITIKQLLTHTSGLPDYLKWMWRNWKPELKYWDTNRYITNGDSLFDVFMNSGKPLLFKPGKKWKYSSTGYHILIQILEKTSGLSYKNYIQKNILDPLGVNGTKFDDPVDICCNYETAKRAYGYLKINKNKNVQNENHFINVFVASESILSNLDDLSKWNSGLYTNKLLSNSSIQEITYPHVKMSRFSKTYYGYGWGVVNTKWNTQINHHSGDWLGFQTYMMRDISQRDCIVVLTNNSLTNTGLSRIGFKLIQKLNKN
;
A
#
# COMPACT_ATOMS: atom_id res chain seq x y z
N MET A 1 -7.45 10.69 -83.04
CA MET A 1 -7.36 9.45 -82.24
C MET A 1 -6.37 9.71 -81.11
N LYS A 2 -6.92 9.88 -79.90
CA LYS A 2 -6.09 10.12 -78.69
C LYS A 2 -6.04 8.85 -77.86
N THR A 3 -4.87 8.30 -77.73
CA THR A 3 -4.62 7.09 -76.93
C THR A 3 -4.36 7.48 -75.48
N ILE A 4 -5.26 7.04 -74.58
CA ILE A 4 -5.16 7.30 -73.14
C ILE A 4 -4.38 6.14 -72.54
N LEU A 5 -3.22 6.46 -71.96
CA LEU A 5 -2.32 5.53 -71.24
C LEU A 5 -2.78 5.49 -69.78
N PHE A 6 -3.32 4.32 -69.35
CA PHE A 6 -3.67 4.07 -67.92
C PHE A 6 -2.41 3.58 -67.21
N ALA A 7 -1.86 4.43 -66.31
CA ALA A 7 -0.81 4.01 -65.39
C ALA A 7 -1.44 3.41 -64.13
N LEU A 8 -1.27 2.10 -63.96
CA LEU A 8 -1.59 1.38 -62.72
C LEU A 8 -0.55 1.75 -61.66
N LEU A 9 -0.96 2.57 -60.69
CA LEU A 9 -0.21 2.76 -59.47
C LEU A 9 -0.51 1.60 -58.52
N THR A 10 0.41 0.64 -58.42
CA THR A 10 0.43 -0.37 -57.40
C THR A 10 0.96 0.25 -56.11
N VAL A 11 0.03 0.56 -55.21
CA VAL A 11 0.35 0.98 -53.83
C VAL A 11 0.78 -0.28 -53.06
N PHE A 12 2.09 -0.45 -52.89
CA PHE A 12 2.64 -1.42 -51.93
C PHE A 12 2.37 -0.89 -50.54
N ALA A 13 1.32 -1.38 -49.90
CA ALA A 13 1.12 -1.20 -48.47
C ALA A 13 2.20 -1.99 -47.71
N PHE A 14 3.26 -1.33 -47.31
CA PHE A 14 4.16 -1.87 -46.31
C PHE A 14 3.37 -1.99 -44.98
N GLN A 15 2.84 -3.16 -44.69
CA GLN A 15 2.46 -3.52 -43.35
C GLN A 15 3.75 -3.61 -42.55
N LEU A 16 4.06 -2.53 -41.87
CA LEU A 16 5.00 -2.55 -40.75
C LEU A 16 4.38 -3.46 -39.68
N ASN A 17 4.71 -4.76 -39.77
CA ASN A 17 4.63 -5.63 -38.62
C ASN A 17 5.60 -5.07 -37.58
N ALA A 18 5.11 -4.13 -36.76
CA ALA A 18 5.77 -3.82 -35.50
C ALA A 18 5.78 -5.15 -34.71
N GLN A 19 6.88 -5.89 -34.82
CA GLN A 19 7.16 -6.95 -33.87
C GLN A 19 6.93 -6.30 -32.49
N GLN A 20 5.82 -6.66 -31.85
CA GLN A 20 5.61 -6.33 -30.46
C GLN A 20 6.79 -6.94 -29.72
N VAL A 21 7.78 -6.11 -29.38
CA VAL A 21 8.87 -6.52 -28.48
C VAL A 21 8.15 -7.07 -27.24
N GLU A 22 8.18 -8.41 -27.12
CA GLU A 22 7.50 -9.10 -26.04
C GLU A 22 8.03 -8.54 -24.73
N ASN A 23 7.17 -7.83 -24.01
CA ASN A 23 7.54 -7.24 -22.72
C ASN A 23 7.66 -8.37 -21.70
N PRO A 24 8.87 -8.70 -21.23
CA PRO A 24 9.11 -9.85 -20.37
C PRO A 24 8.38 -9.78 -19.01
N PHE A 25 7.94 -8.58 -18.62
CA PHE A 25 7.11 -8.38 -17.43
C PHE A 25 5.67 -8.79 -17.73
N HIS A 26 5.15 -8.41 -18.91
CA HIS A 26 3.82 -8.81 -19.37
C HIS A 26 3.69 -10.32 -19.47
N GLU A 27 4.59 -11.00 -20.19
CA GLU A 27 4.58 -12.45 -20.34
C GLU A 27 4.58 -13.18 -18.98
N HIS A 28 5.40 -12.70 -18.05
CA HIS A 28 5.46 -13.32 -16.73
C HIS A 28 4.14 -13.23 -15.97
N LEU A 29 3.52 -12.04 -15.96
CA LEU A 29 2.25 -11.82 -15.28
C LEU A 29 1.08 -12.51 -16.00
N GLN A 30 1.08 -12.52 -17.32
CA GLN A 30 0.11 -13.22 -18.14
C GLN A 30 0.12 -14.73 -17.86
N LYS A 31 1.29 -15.36 -17.84
CA LYS A 31 1.46 -16.78 -17.48
C LYS A 31 0.97 -17.09 -16.05
N LEU A 32 1.11 -16.13 -15.11
CA LEU A 32 0.57 -16.29 -13.76
C LEU A 32 -0.95 -16.17 -13.75
N HIS A 33 -1.50 -15.24 -14.53
CA HIS A 33 -2.93 -15.04 -14.66
C HIS A 33 -3.62 -16.28 -15.27
N GLU A 34 -3.13 -16.79 -16.36
CA GLU A 34 -3.63 -17.99 -17.03
C GLU A 34 -3.63 -19.23 -16.12
N LYS A 35 -2.68 -19.30 -15.18
CA LYS A 35 -2.62 -20.35 -14.15
C LYS A 35 -3.50 -20.06 -12.92
N GLY A 36 -4.35 -19.02 -12.96
CA GLY A 36 -5.17 -18.59 -11.82
C GLY A 36 -4.36 -18.11 -10.61
N LYS A 37 -3.08 -17.79 -10.78
CA LYS A 37 -2.17 -17.36 -9.72
C LYS A 37 -2.03 -15.85 -9.59
N PHE A 38 -2.63 -15.08 -10.48
CA PHE A 38 -2.64 -13.63 -10.46
C PHE A 38 -3.96 -13.09 -11.00
N ASN A 39 -4.63 -12.24 -10.24
CA ASN A 39 -5.76 -11.43 -10.65
C ASN A 39 -5.56 -10.06 -10.04
N GLY A 40 -5.22 -9.06 -10.86
CA GLY A 40 -4.79 -7.76 -10.33
C GLY A 40 -4.20 -6.85 -11.38
N THR A 41 -3.51 -5.81 -10.93
CA THR A 41 -2.88 -4.81 -11.79
C THR A 41 -1.39 -4.69 -11.47
N ALA A 42 -0.60 -4.30 -12.48
CA ALA A 42 0.85 -4.12 -12.32
C ALA A 42 1.37 -2.89 -13.07
N LEU A 43 2.28 -2.18 -12.44
CA LEU A 43 3.04 -1.05 -12.97
C LEU A 43 4.53 -1.36 -12.84
N VAL A 44 5.28 -1.12 -13.90
CA VAL A 44 6.75 -1.13 -13.89
C VAL A 44 7.24 0.17 -14.49
N ILE A 45 8.03 0.90 -13.73
CA ILE A 45 8.72 2.13 -14.12
C ILE A 45 10.21 1.82 -14.15
N LYS A 46 10.90 2.20 -15.22
CA LYS A 46 12.35 2.14 -15.36
C LYS A 46 12.87 3.54 -15.72
N HIS A 47 13.77 4.08 -14.92
CA HIS A 47 14.35 5.42 -15.12
C HIS A 47 13.27 6.48 -15.41
N ASP A 48 12.25 6.57 -14.53
CA ASP A 48 11.07 7.43 -14.64
C ASP A 48 10.12 7.12 -15.81
N SER A 49 10.44 6.15 -16.69
CA SER A 49 9.61 5.79 -17.83
C SER A 49 8.73 4.58 -17.51
N VAL A 50 7.43 4.68 -17.80
CA VAL A 50 6.49 3.57 -17.63
C VAL A 50 6.71 2.56 -18.74
N ILE A 51 7.23 1.37 -18.39
CA ILE A 51 7.49 0.29 -19.34
C ILE A 51 6.42 -0.81 -19.29
N LEU A 52 5.62 -0.87 -18.22
CA LEU A 52 4.42 -1.69 -18.10
C LEU A 52 3.39 -0.99 -17.23
N LYS A 53 2.15 -0.90 -17.69
CA LYS A 53 0.97 -0.56 -16.89
C LYS A 53 -0.21 -1.37 -17.42
N ARG A 54 -0.61 -2.45 -16.71
CA ARG A 54 -1.63 -3.40 -17.20
C ARG A 54 -2.49 -3.96 -16.07
N ALA A 55 -3.69 -4.39 -16.47
CA ALA A 55 -4.64 -5.12 -15.64
C ALA A 55 -4.81 -6.54 -16.18
N TYR A 56 -5.09 -7.49 -15.28
CA TYR A 56 -5.24 -8.92 -15.55
C TYR A 56 -6.41 -9.45 -14.73
N GLY A 57 -7.45 -9.96 -15.42
CA GLY A 57 -8.59 -10.60 -14.80
C GLY A 57 -9.75 -9.67 -14.48
N VAL A 58 -10.50 -10.00 -13.44
CA VAL A 58 -11.83 -9.45 -13.13
C VAL A 58 -11.89 -8.72 -11.81
N ILE A 59 -12.76 -7.71 -11.75
CA ILE A 59 -13.05 -6.94 -10.53
C ILE A 59 -13.67 -7.85 -9.46
N ASP A 60 -14.63 -8.67 -9.92
CA ASP A 60 -15.41 -9.59 -9.13
C ASP A 60 -15.44 -10.94 -9.85
N LYS A 61 -15.28 -12.05 -9.12
CA LYS A 61 -15.32 -13.40 -9.70
C LYS A 61 -16.72 -13.81 -10.12
N ASP A 62 -17.73 -13.19 -9.54
CA ASP A 62 -19.13 -13.46 -9.82
C ASP A 62 -19.68 -12.56 -10.95
N SER A 63 -18.86 -11.61 -11.44
CA SER A 63 -19.15 -10.74 -12.56
C SER A 63 -18.12 -10.89 -13.68
N SER A 64 -18.51 -10.50 -14.91
CA SER A 64 -17.61 -10.44 -16.06
C SER A 64 -16.84 -9.11 -16.16
N ALA A 65 -16.97 -8.23 -15.19
CA ALA A 65 -16.36 -6.90 -15.19
C ALA A 65 -14.83 -7.00 -15.08
N LEU A 66 -14.12 -6.50 -16.09
CA LEU A 66 -12.66 -6.57 -16.16
C LEU A 66 -12.01 -5.52 -15.26
N LEU A 67 -10.89 -5.90 -14.65
CA LEU A 67 -9.99 -4.97 -14.01
C LEU A 67 -9.43 -3.97 -15.03
N GLN A 68 -9.26 -2.73 -14.58
CA GLN A 68 -8.64 -1.65 -15.32
C GLN A 68 -7.46 -1.09 -14.50
N THR A 69 -6.55 -0.36 -15.14
CA THR A 69 -5.38 0.22 -14.46
C THR A 69 -5.76 1.27 -13.41
N ASN A 70 -6.94 1.85 -13.52
CA ASN A 70 -7.53 2.79 -12.57
C ASN A 70 -8.52 2.13 -11.59
N THR A 71 -8.66 0.80 -11.60
CA THR A 71 -9.44 0.09 -10.59
C THR A 71 -8.80 0.27 -9.21
N LEU A 72 -9.61 0.61 -8.22
CA LEU A 72 -9.16 0.83 -6.85
C LEU A 72 -8.97 -0.49 -6.11
N PHE A 73 -7.86 -0.60 -5.37
CA PHE A 73 -7.55 -1.72 -4.48
C PHE A 73 -7.27 -1.19 -3.08
N ARG A 74 -7.61 -1.96 -2.05
CA ARG A 74 -7.09 -1.69 -0.71
C ARG A 74 -5.57 -1.86 -0.73
N VAL A 75 -4.85 -0.78 -0.42
CA VAL A 75 -3.38 -0.86 -0.38
C VAL A 75 -2.84 -1.36 0.95
N ALA A 76 -3.73 -1.53 1.93
CA ALA A 76 -3.42 -2.10 3.25
C ALA A 76 -2.18 -1.43 3.87
N SER A 77 -1.25 -2.20 4.39
CA SER A 77 -0.07 -1.68 5.10
C SER A 77 0.85 -0.77 4.26
N LEU A 78 0.68 -0.69 2.94
CA LEU A 78 1.36 0.35 2.15
C LEU A 78 0.92 1.77 2.57
N SER A 79 -0.26 1.92 3.17
CA SER A 79 -0.74 3.19 3.77
C SER A 79 0.23 3.76 4.80
N LYS A 80 1.05 2.92 5.44
CA LYS A 80 2.06 3.35 6.41
C LYS A 80 3.10 4.30 5.82
N ALA A 81 3.39 4.16 4.53
CA ALA A 81 4.28 5.10 3.82
C ALA A 81 3.68 6.51 3.73
N PHE A 82 2.36 6.61 3.55
CA PHE A 82 1.65 7.90 3.57
C PHE A 82 1.65 8.52 4.97
N THR A 83 1.38 7.70 5.99
CA THR A 83 1.43 8.14 7.40
C THR A 83 2.83 8.65 7.76
N ALA A 84 3.89 7.94 7.35
CA ALA A 84 5.26 8.36 7.62
C ALA A 84 5.59 9.72 6.97
N VAL A 85 5.16 9.95 5.72
CA VAL A 85 5.30 11.26 5.07
C VAL A 85 4.55 12.34 5.83
N ALA A 86 3.32 12.09 6.27
CA ALA A 86 2.53 13.06 7.03
C ALA A 86 3.20 13.44 8.37
N ILE A 87 3.74 12.47 9.10
CA ILE A 87 4.51 12.72 10.33
C ILE A 87 5.77 13.54 10.03
N MET A 88 6.47 13.25 8.94
CA MET A 88 7.65 14.01 8.56
C MET A 88 7.32 15.44 8.11
N GLN A 89 6.15 15.68 7.50
CA GLN A 89 5.65 17.03 7.24
C GLN A 89 5.40 17.81 8.55
N GLN A 90 4.84 17.17 9.58
CA GLN A 90 4.68 17.81 10.90
C GLN A 90 6.03 18.09 11.55
N LYS A 91 7.03 17.22 11.37
CA LYS A 91 8.41 17.46 11.82
C LYS A 91 9.02 18.67 11.10
N GLU A 92 8.91 18.78 9.77
CA GLU A 92 9.43 19.92 9.01
C GLU A 92 8.77 21.25 9.41
N GLN A 93 7.49 21.19 9.80
CA GLN A 93 6.74 22.33 10.33
C GLN A 93 7.03 22.64 11.81
N SER A 94 7.98 21.93 12.43
CA SER A 94 8.33 22.05 13.86
C SER A 94 7.15 21.85 14.83
N LYS A 95 6.11 21.10 14.41
CA LYS A 95 4.94 20.77 15.23
C LYS A 95 5.17 19.55 16.12
N LEU A 96 6.17 18.74 15.81
CA LEU A 96 6.62 17.62 16.61
C LEU A 96 8.10 17.32 16.36
N HIS A 97 8.72 16.58 17.29
CA HIS A 97 10.07 16.02 17.14
C HIS A 97 10.02 14.51 17.25
N LEU A 98 10.86 13.80 16.48
CA LEU A 98 10.79 12.34 16.42
C LEU A 98 11.21 11.66 17.73
N ASP A 99 12.04 12.30 18.54
CA ASP A 99 12.44 11.82 19.87
C ASP A 99 11.46 12.23 20.98
N GLN A 100 10.43 13.03 20.66
CA GLN A 100 9.33 13.37 21.56
C GLN A 100 8.54 12.11 21.92
N THR A 101 8.12 12.01 23.19
CA THR A 101 7.35 10.85 23.65
C THR A 101 5.86 11.00 23.33
N ILE A 102 5.18 9.87 23.19
CA ILE A 102 3.73 9.84 22.91
C ILE A 102 2.97 10.58 24.01
N ASP A 103 3.33 10.36 25.26
CA ASP A 103 2.63 10.91 26.43
C ASP A 103 2.81 12.42 26.60
N GLU A 104 3.77 13.04 25.93
CA GLU A 104 3.84 14.50 25.83
C GLU A 104 2.77 15.08 24.89
N ILE A 105 2.31 14.32 23.90
CA ILE A 105 1.30 14.75 22.92
C ILE A 105 -0.09 14.22 23.30
N LEU A 106 -0.15 12.98 23.78
CA LEU A 106 -1.34 12.26 24.22
C LEU A 106 -1.23 11.92 25.72
N PRO A 107 -1.54 12.84 26.65
CA PRO A 107 -1.25 12.67 28.08
C PRO A 107 -1.90 11.45 28.72
N ASN A 108 -3.06 11.02 28.18
CA ASN A 108 -3.81 9.85 28.69
C ASN A 108 -3.33 8.53 28.10
N PHE A 109 -2.27 8.53 27.27
CA PHE A 109 -1.75 7.33 26.69
C PHE A 109 -1.19 6.39 27.77
N PRO A 110 -1.57 5.09 27.78
CA PRO A 110 -1.28 4.22 28.93
C PRO A 110 0.17 3.79 29.05
N TYR A 111 0.96 3.90 27.97
CA TYR A 111 2.39 3.54 27.99
C TYR A 111 3.25 4.81 27.92
N LYS A 112 4.21 4.92 28.84
CA LYS A 112 5.06 6.11 28.95
C LYS A 112 6.43 5.90 28.32
N GLY A 113 7.05 7.00 27.88
CA GLY A 113 8.43 7.02 27.39
C GLY A 113 8.66 6.33 26.04
N ILE A 114 7.62 6.14 25.24
CA ILE A 114 7.73 5.64 23.85
C ILE A 114 7.82 6.83 22.92
N THR A 115 8.84 6.89 22.06
CA THR A 115 9.03 8.01 21.13
C THR A 115 8.31 7.80 19.80
N ILE A 116 8.03 8.89 19.07
CA ILE A 116 7.47 8.87 17.70
C ILE A 116 8.37 8.05 16.77
N LYS A 117 9.70 8.21 16.88
CA LYS A 117 10.68 7.43 16.12
C LYS A 117 10.53 5.92 16.36
N GLN A 118 10.27 5.51 17.59
CA GLN A 118 10.07 4.09 17.92
C GLN A 118 8.76 3.55 17.35
N LEU A 119 7.73 4.37 17.18
CA LEU A 119 6.52 3.98 16.45
C LEU A 119 6.81 3.80 14.96
N LEU A 120 7.43 4.79 14.31
CA LEU A 120 7.79 4.78 12.90
C LEU A 120 8.66 3.57 12.53
N THR A 121 9.54 3.14 13.42
CA THR A 121 10.50 2.05 13.20
C THR A 121 10.06 0.69 13.73
N HIS A 122 8.85 0.56 14.28
CA HIS A 122 8.36 -0.69 14.91
C HIS A 122 9.24 -1.20 16.07
N THR A 123 9.82 -0.28 16.83
CA THR A 123 10.65 -0.60 18.02
C THR A 123 10.02 -0.20 19.34
N SER A 124 8.76 0.21 19.34
CA SER A 124 8.01 0.64 20.53
C SER A 124 7.78 -0.46 21.57
N GLY A 125 7.77 -1.73 21.14
CA GLY A 125 7.37 -2.84 22.00
C GLY A 125 5.87 -3.01 22.20
N LEU A 126 5.05 -2.16 21.60
CA LEU A 126 3.60 -2.24 21.69
C LEU A 126 3.07 -3.56 21.11
N PRO A 127 2.15 -4.24 21.79
CA PRO A 127 1.45 -5.38 21.21
C PRO A 127 0.60 -4.94 20.01
N ASP A 128 0.36 -5.86 19.09
CA ASP A 128 -0.37 -5.59 17.86
C ASP A 128 -1.89 -5.76 18.09
N TYR A 129 -2.66 -4.67 17.93
CA TYR A 129 -4.10 -4.66 18.19
C TYR A 129 -4.87 -5.53 17.18
N LEU A 130 -4.43 -5.63 15.92
CA LEU A 130 -5.09 -6.49 14.93
C LEU A 130 -4.98 -7.96 15.34
N LYS A 131 -3.80 -8.40 15.80
CA LYS A 131 -3.62 -9.76 16.31
C LYS A 131 -4.44 -10.03 17.56
N TRP A 132 -4.57 -9.04 18.42
CA TRP A 132 -5.40 -9.14 19.61
C TRP A 132 -6.87 -9.28 19.24
N MET A 133 -7.34 -8.47 18.30
CA MET A 133 -8.72 -8.54 17.82
C MET A 133 -9.05 -9.88 17.21
N TRP A 134 -8.21 -10.40 16.30
CA TRP A 134 -8.40 -11.73 15.71
C TRP A 134 -8.53 -12.84 16.74
N ARG A 135 -7.87 -12.73 17.89
CA ARG A 135 -7.88 -13.75 18.94
C ARG A 135 -9.03 -13.60 19.92
N ASN A 136 -9.52 -12.40 20.13
CA ASN A 136 -10.50 -12.09 21.17
C ASN A 136 -11.87 -11.74 20.61
N TRP A 137 -11.97 -11.56 19.31
CA TRP A 137 -13.24 -11.34 18.65
C TRP A 137 -14.04 -12.62 18.64
N LYS A 138 -15.18 -12.61 19.35
CA LYS A 138 -16.15 -13.70 19.34
C LYS A 138 -17.25 -13.38 18.32
N PRO A 139 -17.49 -14.27 17.32
CA PRO A 139 -18.55 -14.08 16.33
C PRO A 139 -19.95 -14.00 16.95
N GLU A 140 -20.08 -14.52 18.18
CA GLU A 140 -21.33 -14.50 18.97
C GLU A 140 -21.75 -13.08 19.40
N LEU A 141 -20.83 -12.15 19.43
CA LEU A 141 -21.17 -10.74 19.48
C LEU A 141 -21.73 -10.38 18.09
N LYS A 142 -23.02 -10.65 17.87
CA LYS A 142 -23.77 -10.39 16.64
C LYS A 142 -23.79 -8.89 16.31
N TYR A 143 -22.65 -8.33 15.95
CA TYR A 143 -22.55 -6.98 15.39
C TYR A 143 -22.91 -6.92 13.90
N TRP A 144 -23.51 -8.02 13.38
CA TRP A 144 -24.11 -8.11 12.05
C TRP A 144 -25.56 -7.61 12.00
N ASP A 145 -26.03 -6.95 13.02
CA ASP A 145 -27.23 -6.15 12.88
C ASP A 145 -26.87 -4.97 11.97
N THR A 146 -27.44 -4.97 10.77
CA THR A 146 -27.25 -3.97 9.73
C THR A 146 -27.47 -2.52 10.22
N ASN A 147 -28.00 -2.35 11.42
CA ASN A 147 -28.25 -1.07 12.09
C ASN A 147 -27.23 -0.74 13.20
N ARG A 148 -26.25 -1.59 13.46
CA ARG A 148 -25.20 -1.36 14.47
C ARG A 148 -23.82 -1.65 13.91
N TYR A 149 -23.44 -0.89 12.89
CA TYR A 149 -22.03 -0.78 12.59
C TYR A 149 -21.33 -0.25 13.84
N ILE A 150 -20.25 -0.90 14.25
CA ILE A 150 -19.28 -0.25 15.12
C ILE A 150 -18.75 0.90 14.26
N THR A 151 -19.43 2.02 14.32
CA THR A 151 -19.16 3.22 13.54
C THR A 151 -17.84 3.86 13.95
N ASN A 152 -17.10 3.22 14.87
CA ASN A 152 -15.92 3.80 15.45
C ASN A 152 -14.84 2.73 15.70
N GLY A 153 -13.93 2.56 14.72
CA GLY A 153 -12.71 1.76 14.90
C GLY A 153 -11.88 2.24 16.10
N ASP A 154 -12.03 3.50 16.47
CA ASP A 154 -11.39 4.10 17.64
C ASP A 154 -11.86 3.46 18.93
N SER A 155 -13.15 3.11 19.08
CA SER A 155 -13.65 2.49 20.31
C SER A 155 -13.07 1.10 20.58
N LEU A 156 -12.80 0.29 19.54
CA LEU A 156 -12.16 -1.00 19.71
C LEU A 156 -10.65 -0.88 19.96
N PHE A 157 -10.03 0.11 19.37
CA PHE A 157 -8.66 0.46 19.68
C PHE A 157 -8.54 0.88 21.16
N ASP A 158 -9.46 1.69 21.65
CA ASP A 158 -9.51 2.10 23.06
C ASP A 158 -9.72 0.91 23.99
N VAL A 159 -10.62 -0.02 23.66
CA VAL A 159 -10.78 -1.28 24.42
C VAL A 159 -9.48 -2.08 24.46
N PHE A 160 -8.77 -2.17 23.34
CA PHE A 160 -7.48 -2.83 23.30
C PHE A 160 -6.43 -2.08 24.15
N MET A 161 -6.35 -0.76 24.06
CA MET A 161 -5.40 0.03 24.84
C MET A 161 -5.66 -0.06 26.33
N ASN A 162 -6.94 -0.05 26.74
CA ASN A 162 -7.36 -0.17 28.15
C ASN A 162 -7.31 -1.61 28.66
N SER A 163 -6.97 -2.59 27.83
CA SER A 163 -6.85 -4.01 28.23
C SER A 163 -5.64 -4.29 29.15
N GLY A 164 -4.81 -3.30 29.45
CA GLY A 164 -3.66 -3.42 30.35
C GLY A 164 -2.55 -4.37 29.88
N LYS A 165 -2.47 -4.67 28.57
CA LYS A 165 -1.45 -5.59 28.05
C LYS A 165 -0.05 -5.00 28.21
N PRO A 166 0.92 -5.75 28.74
CA PRO A 166 2.27 -5.24 28.89
C PRO A 166 2.96 -5.07 27.52
N LEU A 167 3.97 -4.21 27.50
CA LEU A 167 4.88 -4.13 26.36
C LEU A 167 5.56 -5.48 26.13
N LEU A 168 5.74 -5.86 24.88
CA LEU A 168 6.40 -7.11 24.48
C LEU A 168 7.91 -7.10 24.78
N PHE A 169 8.49 -5.92 24.86
CA PHE A 169 9.88 -5.63 25.20
C PHE A 169 10.05 -4.14 25.50
N LYS A 170 11.14 -3.78 26.16
CA LYS A 170 11.49 -2.38 26.45
C LYS A 170 11.65 -1.58 25.15
N PRO A 171 11.04 -0.39 25.01
CA PRO A 171 11.15 0.45 23.81
C PRO A 171 12.60 0.63 23.35
N GLY A 172 12.82 0.57 22.04
CA GLY A 172 14.13 0.66 21.39
C GLY A 172 14.98 -0.62 21.41
N LYS A 173 14.61 -1.67 22.13
CA LYS A 173 15.48 -2.85 22.31
C LYS A 173 15.36 -3.93 21.23
N LYS A 174 14.21 -4.02 20.57
CA LYS A 174 13.94 -5.03 19.51
C LYS A 174 13.06 -4.43 18.45
N TRP A 175 13.10 -5.04 17.28
CA TRP A 175 12.16 -4.78 16.19
C TRP A 175 11.01 -5.79 16.22
N LYS A 176 9.80 -5.32 16.12
CA LYS A 176 8.61 -6.15 15.90
C LYS A 176 7.50 -5.33 15.26
N TYR A 177 7.11 -5.73 14.07
CA TYR A 177 6.03 -5.07 13.35
C TYR A 177 4.77 -4.95 14.21
N SER A 178 4.20 -3.75 14.25
CA SER A 178 2.99 -3.45 15.01
C SER A 178 2.15 -2.40 14.28
N SER A 179 0.93 -2.76 13.88
CA SER A 179 -0.05 -1.82 13.33
C SER A 179 -0.50 -0.81 14.40
N THR A 180 -0.49 -1.20 15.67
CA THR A 180 -0.75 -0.30 16.82
C THR A 180 0.09 0.97 16.77
N GLY A 181 1.39 0.84 16.47
CA GLY A 181 2.28 2.00 16.39
C GLY A 181 1.84 3.01 15.35
N TYR A 182 1.39 2.53 14.18
CA TYR A 182 0.93 3.42 13.11
C TYR A 182 -0.46 4.00 13.35
N HIS A 183 -1.34 3.27 14.04
CA HIS A 183 -2.60 3.84 14.52
C HIS A 183 -2.36 5.03 15.48
N ILE A 184 -1.41 4.88 16.41
CA ILE A 184 -1.03 5.97 17.33
C ILE A 184 -0.40 7.15 16.58
N LEU A 185 0.41 6.90 15.53
CA LEU A 185 0.92 7.97 14.68
C LEU A 185 -0.19 8.77 14.00
N ILE A 186 -1.30 8.12 13.63
CA ILE A 186 -2.49 8.82 13.11
C ILE A 186 -3.09 9.72 14.18
N GLN A 187 -3.30 9.23 15.40
CA GLN A 187 -3.82 10.06 16.51
C GLN A 187 -2.89 11.24 16.84
N ILE A 188 -1.57 11.02 16.80
CA ILE A 188 -0.58 12.09 16.95
C ILE A 188 -0.72 13.12 15.83
N LEU A 189 -0.83 12.67 14.56
CA LEU A 189 -1.02 13.53 13.41
C LEU A 189 -2.29 14.40 13.56
N GLU A 190 -3.40 13.80 13.94
CA GLU A 190 -4.67 14.51 14.15
C GLU A 190 -4.56 15.54 15.26
N LYS A 191 -3.93 15.17 16.39
CA LYS A 191 -3.70 16.07 17.50
C LYS A 191 -2.82 17.26 17.13
N THR A 192 -1.73 17.03 16.39
CA THR A 192 -0.76 18.09 16.06
C THR A 192 -1.17 18.94 14.88
N SER A 193 -1.97 18.40 13.95
CA SER A 193 -2.43 19.11 12.77
C SER A 193 -3.79 19.82 12.97
N GLY A 194 -4.62 19.32 13.86
CA GLY A 194 -6.02 19.74 14.01
C GLY A 194 -6.95 19.23 12.88
N LEU A 195 -6.47 18.35 12.03
CA LEU A 195 -7.22 17.75 10.91
C LEU A 195 -7.40 16.26 11.15
N SER A 196 -8.54 15.69 10.70
CA SER A 196 -8.66 14.23 10.61
C SER A 196 -7.60 13.66 9.66
N TYR A 197 -7.18 12.40 9.88
CA TYR A 197 -6.21 11.72 9.02
C TYR A 197 -6.58 11.81 7.55
N LYS A 198 -7.84 11.50 7.21
CA LYS A 198 -8.38 11.59 5.85
C LYS A 198 -8.18 13.00 5.26
N ASN A 199 -8.58 14.03 5.97
CA ASN A 199 -8.47 15.42 5.52
C ASN A 199 -7.01 15.87 5.40
N TYR A 200 -6.15 15.41 6.32
CA TYR A 200 -4.73 15.73 6.27
C TYR A 200 -4.07 15.13 5.03
N ILE A 201 -4.26 13.83 4.81
CA ILE A 201 -3.67 13.12 3.66
C ILE A 201 -4.20 13.71 2.35
N GLN A 202 -5.51 13.96 2.26
CA GLN A 202 -6.10 14.59 1.07
C GLN A 202 -5.41 15.92 0.77
N LYS A 203 -5.45 16.85 1.70
CA LYS A 203 -4.98 18.23 1.52
C LYS A 203 -3.46 18.34 1.33
N ASN A 204 -2.68 17.58 2.11
CA ASN A 204 -1.22 17.80 2.19
C ASN A 204 -0.41 16.79 1.38
N ILE A 205 -1.04 15.72 0.85
CA ILE A 205 -0.34 14.68 0.09
C ILE A 205 -1.00 14.47 -1.27
N LEU A 206 -2.31 14.18 -1.32
CA LEU A 206 -2.97 13.81 -2.57
C LEU A 206 -3.15 15.01 -3.49
N ASP A 207 -3.71 16.11 -2.99
CA ASP A 207 -3.97 17.33 -3.78
C ASP A 207 -2.67 17.92 -4.38
N PRO A 208 -1.56 18.09 -3.64
CA PRO A 208 -0.30 18.61 -4.20
C PRO A 208 0.28 17.76 -5.33
N LEU A 209 -0.07 16.48 -5.38
CA LEU A 209 0.37 15.55 -6.42
C LEU A 209 -0.63 15.38 -7.57
N GLY A 210 -1.81 16.00 -7.48
CA GLY A 210 -2.91 15.78 -8.42
C GLY A 210 -3.41 14.33 -8.42
N VAL A 211 -3.41 13.69 -7.25
CA VAL A 211 -3.91 12.34 -7.03
C VAL A 211 -5.40 12.42 -6.74
N ASN A 212 -6.24 11.98 -7.68
CA ASN A 212 -7.68 12.20 -7.62
C ASN A 212 -8.52 10.92 -7.47
N GLY A 213 -7.94 9.75 -7.73
CA GLY A 213 -8.64 8.47 -7.65
C GLY A 213 -8.50 7.81 -6.29
N THR A 214 -7.42 8.08 -5.56
CA THR A 214 -7.17 7.54 -4.22
C THR A 214 -8.22 8.03 -3.23
N LYS A 215 -8.80 7.10 -2.48
CA LYS A 215 -9.88 7.36 -1.53
C LYS A 215 -9.59 6.68 -0.19
N PHE A 216 -10.39 7.03 0.80
CA PHE A 216 -10.42 6.31 2.06
C PHE A 216 -11.62 5.36 2.05
N ASP A 217 -11.40 4.17 2.58
CA ASP A 217 -12.43 3.15 2.67
C ASP A 217 -13.37 3.48 3.84
N ASP A 218 -14.39 4.25 3.54
CA ASP A 218 -15.39 4.65 4.51
C ASP A 218 -16.42 3.52 4.69
N PRO A 219 -16.71 3.07 5.92
CA PRO A 219 -17.73 2.06 6.19
C PRO A 219 -19.11 2.41 5.63
N VAL A 220 -19.46 3.70 5.59
CA VAL A 220 -20.74 4.18 5.03
C VAL A 220 -20.76 4.00 3.52
N ASP A 221 -19.66 4.28 2.83
CA ASP A 221 -19.53 4.04 1.39
C ASP A 221 -19.54 2.54 1.05
N ILE A 222 -19.06 1.69 1.97
CA ILE A 222 -19.02 0.24 1.78
C ILE A 222 -20.42 -0.36 1.73
N CYS A 223 -21.38 0.10 2.53
CA CYS A 223 -22.70 -0.52 2.60
C CYS A 223 -23.72 0.07 1.61
N CYS A 224 -23.53 1.27 1.11
CA CYS A 224 -24.60 1.99 0.43
C CYS A 224 -24.28 2.41 -1.02
N ASN A 225 -23.02 2.41 -1.47
CA ASN A 225 -22.62 2.94 -2.78
C ASN A 225 -21.69 2.02 -3.59
N TYR A 226 -21.89 0.72 -3.48
CA TYR A 226 -21.01 -0.29 -4.10
C TYR A 226 -20.86 -0.20 -5.61
N GLU A 227 -21.92 0.19 -6.33
CA GLU A 227 -21.96 0.15 -7.80
C GLU A 227 -21.20 1.29 -8.47
N THR A 228 -20.95 2.39 -7.79
CA THR A 228 -20.31 3.58 -8.39
C THR A 228 -18.79 3.62 -8.20
N ALA A 229 -18.25 2.87 -7.26
CA ALA A 229 -16.81 2.78 -7.06
C ALA A 229 -16.21 1.72 -8.00
N LYS A 230 -15.37 2.13 -8.95
CA LYS A 230 -14.52 1.25 -9.77
C LYS A 230 -13.48 0.56 -8.89
N ARG A 231 -13.91 -0.27 -7.92
CA ARG A 231 -13.02 -0.94 -6.97
C ARG A 231 -13.06 -2.45 -7.13
N ALA A 232 -11.94 -3.10 -6.91
CA ALA A 232 -11.85 -4.55 -6.85
C ALA A 232 -12.47 -5.09 -5.56
N TYR A 233 -12.98 -6.31 -5.62
CA TYR A 233 -13.47 -7.06 -4.45
C TYR A 233 -12.41 -8.07 -3.99
N GLY A 234 -12.16 -8.12 -2.69
CA GLY A 234 -11.17 -9.03 -2.11
C GLY A 234 -11.71 -10.44 -1.93
N TYR A 235 -10.93 -11.45 -2.31
CA TYR A 235 -11.29 -12.86 -2.18
C TYR A 235 -10.35 -13.60 -1.24
N LEU A 236 -10.90 -14.18 -0.19
CA LEU A 236 -10.20 -15.12 0.69
C LEU A 236 -10.33 -16.53 0.16
N LYS A 237 -9.21 -17.21 0.04
CA LYS A 237 -9.19 -18.63 -0.24
C LYS A 237 -9.44 -19.43 1.04
N ILE A 238 -10.61 -20.03 1.18
CA ILE A 238 -10.96 -20.88 2.32
C ILE A 238 -10.36 -22.27 2.16
N ASN A 239 -10.44 -22.85 0.95
CA ASN A 239 -9.83 -24.13 0.60
C ASN A 239 -9.49 -24.18 -0.91
N LYS A 240 -9.01 -25.33 -1.41
CA LYS A 240 -8.60 -25.47 -2.82
C LYS A 240 -9.71 -25.09 -3.81
N ASN A 241 -10.98 -25.25 -3.43
CA ASN A 241 -12.15 -25.11 -4.32
C ASN A 241 -13.09 -23.98 -3.95
N LYS A 242 -12.86 -23.27 -2.82
CA LYS A 242 -13.78 -22.23 -2.34
C LYS A 242 -13.03 -20.94 -2.05
N ASN A 243 -13.38 -19.90 -2.81
CA ASN A 243 -13.04 -18.52 -2.50
C ASN A 243 -14.33 -17.84 -1.96
N VAL A 244 -14.19 -16.97 -0.97
CA VAL A 244 -15.30 -16.19 -0.42
C VAL A 244 -14.94 -14.73 -0.55
N GLN A 245 -15.87 -13.96 -1.08
CA GLN A 245 -15.81 -12.51 -1.08
C GLN A 245 -15.82 -12.02 0.36
N ASN A 246 -14.99 -11.03 0.67
CA ASN A 246 -14.72 -10.65 2.05
C ASN A 246 -15.10 -9.20 2.39
N GLU A 247 -15.98 -8.60 1.60
CA GLU A 247 -16.34 -7.19 1.75
C GLU A 247 -17.09 -6.92 3.07
N ASN A 248 -17.86 -7.88 3.54
CA ASN A 248 -18.71 -7.76 4.73
C ASN A 248 -18.00 -8.19 6.02
N HIS A 249 -16.68 -8.31 6.04
CA HIS A 249 -15.98 -8.71 7.25
C HIS A 249 -15.87 -7.52 8.22
N PHE A 250 -16.24 -7.72 9.50
CA PHE A 250 -16.25 -6.69 10.54
C PHE A 250 -14.93 -5.89 10.64
N ILE A 251 -13.80 -6.54 10.35
CA ILE A 251 -12.48 -5.91 10.44
C ILE A 251 -12.26 -4.81 9.37
N ASN A 252 -13.12 -4.75 8.33
CA ASN A 252 -13.08 -3.71 7.32
C ASN A 252 -13.50 -2.34 7.86
N VAL A 253 -14.16 -2.30 9.01
CA VAL A 253 -14.57 -1.06 9.71
C VAL A 253 -13.37 -0.34 10.35
N PHE A 254 -12.20 -1.01 10.47
CA PHE A 254 -11.03 -0.38 11.06
C PHE A 254 -10.34 0.56 10.07
N VAL A 255 -10.62 1.84 10.25
CA VAL A 255 -10.26 2.93 9.31
C VAL A 255 -8.81 3.37 9.44
N ALA A 256 -8.03 2.90 10.42
CA ALA A 256 -6.70 3.45 10.69
C ALA A 256 -5.67 3.24 9.54
N SER A 257 -4.55 2.67 9.83
CA SER A 257 -3.37 2.62 8.93
C SER A 257 -3.54 1.83 7.62
N GLU A 258 -4.69 1.17 7.39
CA GLU A 258 -4.92 0.27 6.25
C GLU A 258 -6.14 0.65 5.39
N SER A 259 -6.70 1.84 5.58
CA SER A 259 -7.97 2.25 4.95
C SER A 259 -7.85 2.90 3.56
N ILE A 260 -6.65 3.05 3.01
CA ILE A 260 -6.45 3.70 1.71
C ILE A 260 -6.80 2.73 0.57
N LEU A 261 -7.65 3.22 -0.34
CA LEU A 261 -7.92 2.64 -1.65
C LEU A 261 -7.15 3.41 -2.71
N SER A 262 -6.37 2.74 -3.56
CA SER A 262 -5.60 3.40 -4.60
C SER A 262 -5.50 2.53 -5.86
N ASN A 263 -4.94 3.08 -6.93
CA ASN A 263 -4.76 2.47 -8.23
C ASN A 263 -3.35 2.73 -8.78
N LEU A 264 -3.04 2.16 -9.95
CA LEU A 264 -1.70 2.30 -10.54
C LEU A 264 -1.36 3.75 -10.93
N ASP A 265 -2.33 4.52 -11.41
CA ASP A 265 -2.11 5.90 -11.87
C ASP A 265 -1.73 6.79 -10.68
N ASP A 266 -2.46 6.66 -9.60
CA ASP A 266 -2.25 7.43 -8.39
C ASP A 266 -0.96 7.03 -7.66
N LEU A 267 -0.67 5.71 -7.56
CA LEU A 267 0.57 5.24 -6.97
C LEU A 267 1.80 5.60 -7.84
N SER A 268 1.64 5.75 -9.16
CA SER A 268 2.68 6.31 -10.02
C SER A 268 2.95 7.78 -9.69
N LYS A 269 1.91 8.60 -9.54
CA LYS A 269 2.05 10.00 -9.12
C LYS A 269 2.66 10.12 -7.72
N TRP A 270 2.22 9.27 -6.80
CA TRP A 270 2.80 9.15 -5.46
C TRP A 270 4.30 8.84 -5.53
N ASN A 271 4.70 7.83 -6.32
CA ASN A 271 6.10 7.48 -6.52
C ASN A 271 6.91 8.68 -7.03
N SER A 272 6.44 9.34 -8.08
CA SER A 272 7.12 10.51 -8.67
C SER A 272 7.17 11.68 -7.69
N GLY A 273 6.11 11.90 -6.91
CA GLY A 273 6.03 12.94 -5.90
C GLY A 273 7.11 12.86 -4.82
N LEU A 274 7.52 11.62 -4.47
CA LEU A 274 8.59 11.39 -3.49
C LEU A 274 10.00 11.74 -3.99
N TYR A 275 10.17 12.09 -5.29
CA TYR A 275 11.43 12.60 -5.85
C TYR A 275 11.42 14.12 -6.00
N THR A 276 10.36 14.77 -5.57
CA THR A 276 10.18 16.22 -5.67
C THR A 276 10.09 16.85 -4.28
N ASN A 277 10.39 18.13 -4.18
CA ASN A 277 10.21 18.86 -2.91
C ASN A 277 8.74 19.27 -2.64
N LYS A 278 7.77 18.71 -3.38
CA LYS A 278 6.34 19.05 -3.19
C LYS A 278 5.79 18.57 -1.85
N LEU A 279 6.25 17.42 -1.38
CA LEU A 279 5.75 16.82 -0.14
C LEU A 279 6.70 17.03 1.03
N LEU A 280 7.99 16.85 0.80
CA LEU A 280 9.06 16.88 1.80
C LEU A 280 10.37 17.33 1.16
N SER A 281 11.26 17.86 1.97
CA SER A 281 12.64 18.13 1.57
C SER A 281 13.39 16.83 1.25
N ASN A 282 14.45 16.95 0.44
CA ASN A 282 15.30 15.79 0.12
C ASN A 282 15.91 15.15 1.38
N SER A 283 16.26 15.95 2.39
CA SER A 283 16.79 15.43 3.66
C SER A 283 15.77 14.58 4.42
N SER A 284 14.50 14.98 4.44
CA SER A 284 13.43 14.18 5.06
C SER A 284 13.12 12.90 4.26
N ILE A 285 13.20 12.93 2.92
CA ILE A 285 13.06 11.71 2.11
C ILE A 285 14.22 10.75 2.39
N GLN A 286 15.46 11.26 2.49
CA GLN A 286 16.61 10.44 2.87
C GLN A 286 16.43 9.83 4.26
N GLU A 287 15.91 10.59 5.22
CA GLU A 287 15.65 10.10 6.57
C GLU A 287 14.56 9.02 6.58
N ILE A 288 13.45 9.19 5.82
CA ILE A 288 12.41 8.17 5.66
C ILE A 288 12.98 6.84 5.15
N THR A 289 13.88 6.91 4.20
CA THR A 289 14.42 5.74 3.49
C THR A 289 15.72 5.22 4.09
N TYR A 290 16.22 5.85 5.16
CA TYR A 290 17.40 5.39 5.87
C TYR A 290 17.15 4.05 6.55
N PRO A 291 18.11 3.08 6.55
CA PRO A 291 17.98 1.79 7.20
C PRO A 291 18.13 1.89 8.73
N HIS A 292 17.13 2.43 9.41
CA HIS A 292 17.19 2.76 10.84
C HIS A 292 17.39 1.55 11.75
N VAL A 293 16.64 0.46 11.49
CA VAL A 293 16.62 -0.69 12.39
C VAL A 293 16.64 -1.99 11.59
N LYS A 294 17.49 -2.92 11.97
CA LYS A 294 17.53 -4.25 11.39
C LYS A 294 16.31 -5.06 11.81
N MET A 295 15.55 -5.60 10.86
CA MET A 295 14.28 -6.30 11.15
C MET A 295 14.47 -7.61 11.94
N SER A 296 15.63 -8.25 11.81
CA SER A 296 16.05 -9.38 12.67
C SER A 296 17.57 -9.52 12.66
N ARG A 297 18.12 -10.27 13.63
CA ARG A 297 19.57 -10.50 13.72
C ARG A 297 20.18 -11.06 12.43
N PHE A 298 19.43 -11.92 11.74
CA PHE A 298 19.89 -12.62 10.53
C PHE A 298 19.38 -11.98 9.23
N SER A 299 18.49 -10.99 9.30
CA SER A 299 17.93 -10.32 8.13
C SER A 299 18.97 -9.39 7.50
N LYS A 300 18.94 -9.32 6.15
CA LYS A 300 19.60 -8.25 5.37
C LYS A 300 18.67 -7.05 5.17
N THR A 301 17.43 -7.14 5.67
CA THR A 301 16.41 -6.09 5.55
C THR A 301 16.38 -5.25 6.81
N TYR A 302 16.34 -3.96 6.62
CA TYR A 302 16.15 -2.94 7.64
C TYR A 302 14.74 -2.37 7.52
N TYR A 303 14.32 -1.57 8.48
CA TYR A 303 13.12 -0.76 8.42
C TYR A 303 13.48 0.71 8.56
N GLY A 304 12.95 1.52 7.62
CA GLY A 304 12.96 2.97 7.66
C GLY A 304 11.70 3.50 8.33
N TYR A 305 11.14 4.62 7.84
CA TYR A 305 9.85 5.11 8.27
C TYR A 305 8.79 4.74 7.23
N GLY A 306 8.01 3.70 7.52
CA GLY A 306 6.99 3.17 6.62
C GLY A 306 7.53 2.34 5.44
N TRP A 307 8.82 1.99 5.42
CA TRP A 307 9.46 1.23 4.35
C TRP A 307 10.41 0.17 4.89
N GLY A 308 10.34 -1.02 4.34
CA GLY A 308 11.42 -1.97 4.40
C GLY A 308 12.57 -1.51 3.50
N VAL A 309 13.81 -1.67 3.95
CA VAL A 309 15.00 -1.19 3.26
C VAL A 309 15.97 -2.34 3.06
N VAL A 310 16.38 -2.57 1.81
CA VAL A 310 17.33 -3.63 1.43
C VAL A 310 18.47 -3.03 0.61
N ASN A 311 19.70 -3.24 1.07
CA ASN A 311 20.87 -2.95 0.25
C ASN A 311 21.11 -4.15 -0.68
N THR A 312 21.11 -3.89 -1.98
CA THR A 312 21.26 -4.94 -2.99
C THR A 312 22.74 -5.27 -3.22
N LYS A 313 22.97 -6.40 -3.87
CA LYS A 313 24.31 -6.77 -4.35
C LYS A 313 24.85 -5.88 -5.48
N TRP A 314 23.98 -5.06 -6.08
CA TRP A 314 24.35 -4.09 -7.15
C TRP A 314 24.68 -2.71 -6.59
N ASN A 315 24.91 -2.60 -5.27
CA ASN A 315 25.20 -1.36 -4.56
C ASN A 315 24.11 -0.29 -4.68
N THR A 316 22.86 -0.74 -4.83
CA THR A 316 21.67 0.12 -4.80
C THR A 316 20.82 -0.17 -3.56
N GLN A 317 19.98 0.78 -3.19
CA GLN A 317 19.06 0.63 -2.07
C GLN A 317 17.63 0.52 -2.58
N ILE A 318 16.96 -0.56 -2.20
CA ILE A 318 15.56 -0.78 -2.50
C ILE A 318 14.73 -0.49 -1.26
N ASN A 319 13.72 0.36 -1.43
CA ASN A 319 12.67 0.60 -0.46
C ASN A 319 11.42 -0.13 -0.90
N HIS A 320 10.80 -0.89 -0.02
CA HIS A 320 9.62 -1.67 -0.34
C HIS A 320 8.62 -1.71 0.82
N HIS A 321 7.36 -1.84 0.49
CA HIS A 321 6.35 -2.22 1.46
C HIS A 321 5.32 -3.15 0.83
N SER A 322 4.86 -4.12 1.59
CA SER A 322 3.74 -4.99 1.24
C SER A 322 2.50 -4.58 2.03
N GLY A 323 1.34 -4.79 1.44
CA GLY A 323 0.06 -4.74 2.13
C GLY A 323 -0.62 -6.09 2.05
N ASP A 324 -1.28 -6.50 3.12
CA ASP A 324 -2.09 -7.72 3.17
C ASP A 324 -3.37 -7.40 3.95
N TRP A 325 -4.50 -7.58 3.33
CA TRP A 325 -5.80 -7.33 3.94
C TRP A 325 -6.87 -8.17 3.28
N LEU A 326 -7.35 -9.20 3.98
CA LEU A 326 -8.57 -9.94 3.69
C LEU A 326 -8.90 -10.08 2.19
N GLY A 327 -8.01 -10.74 1.44
CA GLY A 327 -8.20 -10.98 0.01
C GLY A 327 -7.46 -10.00 -0.89
N PHE A 328 -6.95 -8.89 -0.35
CA PHE A 328 -6.08 -7.98 -1.08
C PHE A 328 -4.63 -8.19 -0.68
N GLN A 329 -3.76 -8.22 -1.67
CA GLN A 329 -2.32 -8.12 -1.45
C GLN A 329 -1.74 -7.05 -2.36
N THR A 330 -0.87 -6.24 -1.81
CA THR A 330 -0.20 -5.15 -2.52
C THR A 330 1.30 -5.21 -2.27
N TYR A 331 2.05 -4.77 -3.25
CA TYR A 331 3.49 -4.66 -3.13
C TYR A 331 3.97 -3.45 -3.92
N MET A 332 4.72 -2.60 -3.26
CA MET A 332 5.43 -1.50 -3.91
C MET A 332 6.90 -1.60 -3.58
N MET A 333 7.73 -1.43 -4.60
CA MET A 333 9.18 -1.49 -4.52
C MET A 333 9.77 -0.35 -5.33
N ARG A 334 10.78 0.30 -4.78
CA ARG A 334 11.44 1.46 -5.38
C ARG A 334 12.94 1.31 -5.27
N ASP A 335 13.67 1.45 -6.39
CA ASP A 335 15.09 1.75 -6.38
C ASP A 335 15.25 3.27 -6.57
N ILE A 336 15.62 3.96 -5.49
CA ILE A 336 15.67 5.42 -5.49
C ILE A 336 16.77 5.92 -6.41
N SER A 337 17.91 5.24 -6.43
CA SER A 337 19.09 5.66 -7.22
C SER A 337 18.85 5.50 -8.72
N GLN A 338 18.11 4.48 -9.13
CA GLN A 338 17.77 4.21 -10.53
C GLN A 338 16.45 4.87 -10.95
N ARG A 339 15.68 5.41 -10.01
CA ARG A 339 14.32 5.91 -10.22
C ARG A 339 13.40 4.86 -10.83
N ASP A 340 13.61 3.60 -10.41
CA ASP A 340 12.79 2.46 -10.80
C ASP A 340 11.67 2.22 -9.77
N CYS A 341 10.51 1.78 -10.25
CA CYS A 341 9.40 1.42 -9.36
C CYS A 341 8.62 0.23 -9.92
N ILE A 342 8.19 -0.63 -9.02
CA ILE A 342 7.26 -1.72 -9.30
C ILE A 342 6.10 -1.63 -8.32
N VAL A 343 4.88 -1.61 -8.86
CA VAL A 343 3.65 -1.72 -8.08
C VAL A 343 2.88 -2.93 -8.57
N VAL A 344 2.44 -3.77 -7.65
CA VAL A 344 1.55 -4.91 -7.94
C VAL A 344 0.41 -4.90 -6.93
N LEU A 345 -0.81 -4.86 -7.45
CA LEU A 345 -2.04 -4.88 -6.67
C LEU A 345 -2.85 -6.11 -7.08
N THR A 346 -3.34 -6.89 -6.11
CA THR A 346 -4.15 -8.08 -6.39
C THR A 346 -5.30 -8.20 -5.40
N ASN A 347 -6.42 -8.72 -5.88
CA ASN A 347 -7.63 -8.99 -5.10
C ASN A 347 -7.86 -10.50 -4.89
N ASN A 348 -6.84 -11.32 -5.01
CA ASN A 348 -6.90 -12.72 -4.62
C ASN A 348 -5.80 -13.03 -3.58
N SER A 349 -6.16 -13.84 -2.57
CA SER A 349 -5.19 -14.31 -1.58
C SER A 349 -4.17 -15.21 -2.26
N LEU A 350 -3.09 -14.62 -2.72
CA LEU A 350 -1.86 -15.37 -2.96
C LEU A 350 -1.26 -15.75 -1.60
N THR A 351 -0.53 -16.83 -1.52
CA THR A 351 0.28 -17.07 -0.31
C THR A 351 1.21 -15.88 -0.11
N ASN A 352 1.35 -15.38 1.13
CA ASN A 352 2.12 -14.16 1.50
C ASN A 352 3.53 -14.06 0.88
N THR A 353 4.08 -15.17 0.42
CA THR A 353 5.38 -15.21 -0.27
C THR A 353 5.24 -15.01 -1.79
N GLY A 354 4.02 -15.05 -2.35
CA GLY A 354 3.82 -15.01 -3.80
C GLY A 354 4.09 -13.62 -4.38
N LEU A 355 3.47 -12.58 -3.80
CA LEU A 355 3.52 -11.23 -4.35
C LEU A 355 4.90 -10.59 -4.22
N SER A 356 5.56 -10.70 -3.07
CA SER A 356 6.94 -10.25 -2.90
C SER A 356 7.91 -10.96 -3.84
N ARG A 357 7.72 -12.26 -4.10
CA ARG A 357 8.50 -12.99 -5.12
C ARG A 357 8.27 -12.47 -6.53
N ILE A 358 7.03 -12.11 -6.87
CA ILE A 358 6.72 -11.47 -8.15
C ILE A 358 7.48 -10.15 -8.25
N GLY A 359 7.37 -9.26 -7.26
CA GLY A 359 8.07 -7.97 -7.22
C GLY A 359 9.59 -8.14 -7.34
N PHE A 360 10.21 -9.04 -6.55
CA PHE A 360 11.65 -9.31 -6.63
C PHE A 360 12.09 -9.89 -7.98
N LYS A 361 11.30 -10.76 -8.60
CA LYS A 361 11.59 -11.25 -9.96
C LYS A 361 11.51 -10.14 -10.99
N LEU A 362 10.55 -9.23 -10.85
CA LEU A 362 10.41 -8.10 -11.76
C LEU A 362 11.61 -7.14 -11.63
N ILE A 363 12.05 -6.80 -10.41
CA ILE A 363 13.23 -5.95 -10.23
C ILE A 363 14.53 -6.63 -10.72
N GLN A 364 14.67 -7.94 -10.53
CA GLN A 364 15.80 -8.68 -11.09
C GLN A 364 15.84 -8.65 -12.63
N LYS A 365 14.68 -8.59 -13.27
CA LYS A 365 14.59 -8.42 -14.74
C LYS A 365 14.96 -6.98 -15.14
N LEU A 366 14.55 -5.97 -14.36
CA LEU A 366 14.95 -4.58 -14.61
C LEU A 366 16.47 -4.41 -14.60
N ASN A 367 17.16 -5.05 -13.66
CA ASN A 367 18.61 -4.93 -13.47
C ASN A 367 19.44 -5.86 -14.39
N LYS A 368 18.82 -6.68 -15.23
CA LYS A 368 19.51 -7.55 -16.20
C LYS A 368 19.52 -6.99 -17.62
N ASN A 369 18.64 -6.03 -17.88
CA ASN A 369 18.51 -5.31 -19.16
C ASN A 369 18.98 -3.86 -19.00
#